data_d8ef582045587d82242e03c3ebc700f6
#
_entry.id   d8ef582045587d82242e03c3ebc700f6
#
_cell.length_a   1.000
_cell.length_b   1.000
_cell.length_c   1.000
_cell.angle_alpha   90.00
_cell.angle_beta   90.00
_cell.angle_gamma   90.00
#
_symmetry.space_group_name_H-M   'P 1'
#
loop_
_entity.id
_entity.type
_entity.pdbx_description
1 polymer ?
#
loop_
_entity_poly.entity_id
_entity_poly.type
_entity_poly.pdbx_seq_one_letter_code
_entity_poly.pdbx_strand_id
1 'polypeptide(L)'
;MQAETLEELHTSLPEMHSVTSLAVPEEQWQRVNTPEDRLSAERKLDRWLVKPTDGIYARLNRRISIPISRQLIKFPITPNMVSIFTLGVGVASAAFFAYGGYWSTLLGAFLCLCASILDGSDGEVARLKLQESDFGCWLETICDYAFYLFLLVGMTIGQWRTSGTSTYLVYGGLLLFGALASFLALGWERRRLASGRPEQLLKIWQTHAESRPSNPFLYFGRRLEFIVRRCFFPYALLVFALFNLMNVAFVLSVIGANLVWPIALYSSRAFARPRSQDVENRAAAREYAAGLL
;
A
#
# COMPACT_ATOMS: atom_id res chain seq x y z
N MET A 1 -21.98 33.28 -7.64
CA MET A 1 -22.81 32.88 -8.79
C MET A 1 -24.18 32.57 -8.25
N GLN A 2 -25.19 33.33 -8.67
CA GLN A 2 -26.57 33.20 -8.19
C GLN A 2 -27.21 31.95 -8.83
N ALA A 3 -28.23 31.38 -8.20
CA ALA A 3 -28.86 30.13 -8.66
C ALA A 3 -29.47 30.26 -10.07
N GLU A 4 -29.95 31.47 -10.44
CA GLU A 4 -30.46 31.79 -11.77
C GLU A 4 -29.44 31.56 -12.91
N THR A 5 -28.16 31.86 -12.68
CA THR A 5 -27.11 31.65 -13.68
C THR A 5 -26.75 30.18 -13.91
N LEU A 6 -27.03 29.28 -12.97
CA LEU A 6 -26.80 27.82 -13.14
C LEU A 6 -27.93 27.16 -13.94
N GLU A 7 -29.20 27.61 -13.78
CA GLU A 7 -30.32 27.13 -14.59
C GLU A 7 -30.24 27.61 -16.04
N GLU A 8 -29.86 28.88 -16.26
CA GLU A 8 -29.60 29.40 -17.60
C GLU A 8 -28.44 28.70 -18.30
N LEU A 9 -27.35 28.39 -17.56
CA LEU A 9 -26.24 27.59 -18.09
C LEU A 9 -26.69 26.16 -18.44
N HIS A 10 -27.52 25.55 -17.61
CA HIS A 10 -28.03 24.20 -17.86
C HIS A 10 -28.96 24.12 -19.08
N THR A 11 -29.70 25.16 -19.38
CA THR A 11 -30.58 25.26 -20.58
C THR A 11 -29.82 25.59 -21.86
N SER A 12 -28.69 26.31 -21.76
CA SER A 12 -27.87 26.68 -22.93
C SER A 12 -26.78 25.64 -23.27
N LEU A 13 -26.36 24.78 -22.32
CA LEU A 13 -25.33 23.75 -22.53
C LEU A 13 -25.67 22.73 -23.63
N PRO A 14 -26.92 22.24 -23.80
CA PRO A 14 -27.27 21.31 -24.88
C PRO A 14 -27.09 21.84 -26.29
N GLU A 15 -27.09 23.16 -26.48
CA GLU A 15 -26.88 23.78 -27.78
C GLU A 15 -25.42 23.89 -28.22
N MET A 16 -24.49 23.66 -27.29
CA MET A 16 -23.05 23.61 -27.58
C MET A 16 -22.62 22.19 -28.03
N HIS A 17 -22.29 22.01 -29.28
CA HIS A 17 -21.97 20.74 -29.94
C HIS A 17 -20.81 19.91 -29.34
N SER A 18 -20.21 20.35 -28.23
CA SER A 18 -19.07 19.68 -27.55
C SER A 18 -19.30 19.39 -26.06
N VAL A 19 -20.53 19.52 -25.55
CA VAL A 19 -20.82 19.32 -24.13
C VAL A 19 -21.30 17.90 -23.87
N THR A 20 -20.53 17.15 -23.09
CA THR A 20 -20.92 15.82 -22.59
C THR A 20 -21.50 15.96 -21.19
N SER A 21 -22.78 15.66 -21.00
CA SER A 21 -23.40 15.63 -19.68
C SER A 21 -23.00 14.32 -18.96
N LEU A 22 -22.42 14.46 -17.77
CA LEU A 22 -22.11 13.34 -16.90
C LEU A 22 -23.08 13.33 -15.71
N ALA A 23 -23.84 12.24 -15.56
CA ALA A 23 -24.68 12.07 -14.37
C ALA A 23 -23.78 11.73 -13.18
N VAL A 24 -23.67 12.64 -12.22
CA VAL A 24 -22.91 12.42 -10.98
C VAL A 24 -23.88 11.98 -9.88
N PRO A 25 -23.72 10.80 -9.25
CA PRO A 25 -24.56 10.37 -8.14
C PRO A 25 -24.54 11.40 -7.00
N GLU A 26 -25.67 11.59 -6.32
CA GLU A 26 -25.80 12.55 -5.21
C GLU A 26 -24.78 12.31 -4.07
N GLU A 27 -24.31 11.08 -3.93
CA GLU A 27 -23.29 10.73 -2.95
C GLU A 27 -21.90 11.30 -3.28
N GLN A 28 -21.64 11.66 -4.54
CA GLN A 28 -20.32 12.11 -5.03
C GLN A 28 -20.18 13.63 -5.10
N TRP A 29 -21.26 14.39 -4.90
CA TRP A 29 -21.21 15.82 -4.86
C TRP A 29 -21.91 16.38 -3.62
N GLN A 30 -21.58 17.61 -3.25
CA GLN A 30 -22.22 18.30 -2.14
C GLN A 30 -22.18 19.82 -2.37
N ARG A 31 -23.32 20.45 -2.24
CA ARG A 31 -23.43 21.91 -2.26
C ARG A 31 -22.88 22.46 -0.94
N VAL A 32 -22.06 23.50 -1.01
CA VAL A 32 -21.42 24.12 0.15
C VAL A 32 -21.85 25.60 0.18
N ASN A 33 -22.88 25.92 0.96
CA ASN A 33 -23.40 27.27 1.13
C ASN A 33 -23.15 27.80 2.54
N THR A 34 -23.06 26.93 3.54
CA THR A 34 -22.91 27.29 4.95
C THR A 34 -21.60 26.73 5.53
N PRO A 35 -21.10 27.28 6.64
CA PRO A 35 -19.96 26.69 7.36
C PRO A 35 -20.20 25.23 7.78
N GLU A 36 -21.43 24.84 8.06
CA GLU A 36 -21.83 23.48 8.43
C GLU A 36 -21.73 22.54 7.22
N ASP A 37 -22.17 23.00 6.05
CA ASP A 37 -22.02 22.25 4.79
C ASP A 37 -20.54 22.01 4.49
N ARG A 38 -19.69 23.01 4.73
CA ARG A 38 -18.24 22.89 4.58
C ARG A 38 -17.67 21.77 5.46
N LEU A 39 -18.02 21.75 6.75
CA LEU A 39 -17.56 20.71 7.68
C LEU A 39 -18.05 19.31 7.24
N SER A 40 -19.27 19.22 6.74
CA SER A 40 -19.82 17.95 6.25
C SER A 40 -19.11 17.48 4.96
N ALA A 41 -18.81 18.41 4.05
CA ALA A 41 -18.04 18.13 2.84
C ALA A 41 -16.60 17.67 3.17
N GLU A 42 -15.93 18.34 4.12
CA GLU A 42 -14.61 17.92 4.60
C GLU A 42 -14.62 16.50 5.20
N ARG A 43 -15.63 16.17 6.01
CA ARG A 43 -15.79 14.80 6.54
C ARG A 43 -16.07 13.76 5.44
N LYS A 44 -16.77 14.16 4.37
CA LYS A 44 -17.02 13.31 3.21
C LYS A 44 -15.72 13.04 2.46
N LEU A 45 -14.88 14.06 2.25
CA LEU A 45 -13.56 13.94 1.66
C LEU A 45 -12.65 13.02 2.48
N ASP A 46 -12.63 13.14 3.81
CA ASP A 46 -11.84 12.25 4.68
C ASP A 46 -12.23 10.79 4.52
N ARG A 47 -13.54 10.50 4.45
CA ARG A 47 -14.01 9.12 4.25
C ARG A 47 -13.57 8.58 2.89
N TRP A 48 -13.55 9.45 1.88
CA TRP A 48 -13.11 9.09 0.52
C TRP A 48 -11.59 8.81 0.45
N LEU A 49 -10.78 9.45 1.31
CA LEU A 49 -9.35 9.19 1.40
C LEU A 49 -9.04 7.79 1.98
N VAL A 50 -9.94 7.22 2.78
CA VAL A 50 -9.79 5.87 3.33
C VAL A 50 -10.23 4.85 2.26
N LYS A 51 -9.30 4.04 1.79
CA LYS A 51 -9.59 3.02 0.78
C LYS A 51 -10.35 1.83 1.39
N PRO A 52 -11.34 1.23 0.70
CA PRO A 52 -12.02 0.01 1.17
C PRO A 52 -11.04 -1.16 1.43
N THR A 53 -9.92 -1.18 0.72
CA THR A 53 -8.85 -2.19 0.83
C THR A 53 -7.90 -1.94 1.99
N ASP A 54 -8.00 -0.80 2.70
CA ASP A 54 -7.14 -0.49 3.83
C ASP A 54 -7.38 -1.47 4.98
N GLY A 55 -6.32 -2.16 5.42
CA GLY A 55 -6.33 -3.02 6.59
C GLY A 55 -6.38 -2.22 7.90
N ILE A 56 -6.45 -2.92 9.03
CA ILE A 56 -6.59 -2.30 10.37
C ILE A 56 -5.46 -1.29 10.63
N TYR A 57 -4.20 -1.66 10.38
CA TYR A 57 -3.04 -0.78 10.58
C TYR A 57 -3.03 0.40 9.62
N ALA A 58 -3.41 0.20 8.36
CA ALA A 58 -3.53 1.29 7.40
C ALA A 58 -4.61 2.30 7.83
N ARG A 59 -5.77 1.82 8.30
CA ARG A 59 -6.83 2.69 8.85
C ARG A 59 -6.38 3.44 10.11
N LEU A 60 -5.53 2.82 10.94
CA LEU A 60 -4.94 3.48 12.11
C LEU A 60 -3.98 4.59 11.66
N ASN A 61 -3.12 4.31 10.68
CA ASN A 61 -2.24 5.31 10.06
C ASN A 61 -3.05 6.48 9.49
N ARG A 62 -4.18 6.21 8.79
CA ARG A 62 -5.05 7.25 8.21
C ARG A 62 -5.61 8.22 9.25
N ARG A 63 -5.85 7.78 10.50
CA ARG A 63 -6.30 8.69 11.56
C ARG A 63 -5.28 9.77 11.90
N ILE A 64 -3.99 9.50 11.65
CA ILE A 64 -2.90 10.44 11.91
C ILE A 64 -2.48 11.15 10.62
N SER A 65 -2.39 10.43 9.49
CA SER A 65 -1.93 10.99 8.22
C SER A 65 -2.93 11.99 7.62
N ILE A 66 -4.25 11.74 7.68
CA ILE A 66 -5.25 12.65 7.10
C ILE A 66 -5.20 14.06 7.73
N PRO A 67 -5.18 14.24 9.08
CA PRO A 67 -4.97 15.56 9.68
C PRO A 67 -3.66 16.23 9.24
N ILE A 68 -2.57 15.47 9.11
CA ILE A 68 -1.27 15.97 8.63
C ILE A 68 -1.42 16.44 7.18
N SER A 69 -1.99 15.62 6.31
CA SER A 69 -2.20 15.93 4.89
C SER A 69 -3.08 17.18 4.69
N ARG A 70 -4.10 17.37 5.53
CA ARG A 70 -4.92 18.59 5.55
C ARG A 70 -4.12 19.86 5.90
N GLN A 71 -3.08 19.74 6.71
CA GLN A 71 -2.19 20.87 6.95
C GLN A 71 -1.22 21.06 5.80
N LEU A 72 -0.66 19.97 5.25
CA LEU A 72 0.30 20.02 4.15
C LEU A 72 -0.28 20.66 2.88
N ILE A 73 -1.57 20.46 2.58
CA ILE A 73 -2.21 21.08 1.39
C ILE A 73 -2.30 22.61 1.47
N LYS A 74 -2.22 23.20 2.67
CA LYS A 74 -2.21 24.66 2.84
C LYS A 74 -0.89 25.31 2.43
N PHE A 75 0.15 24.52 2.27
CA PHE A 75 1.48 24.95 1.85
C PHE A 75 1.75 24.55 0.40
N PRO A 76 2.73 25.16 -0.27
CA PRO A 76 3.13 24.81 -1.63
C PRO A 76 3.93 23.49 -1.69
N ILE A 77 3.55 22.49 -0.86
CA ILE A 77 4.21 21.19 -0.78
C ILE A 77 3.57 20.27 -1.81
N THR A 78 4.41 19.68 -2.67
CA THR A 78 3.98 18.71 -3.67
C THR A 78 3.97 17.29 -3.09
N PRO A 79 3.17 16.34 -3.64
CA PRO A 79 3.19 14.93 -3.23
C PRO A 79 4.60 14.33 -3.25
N ASN A 80 5.37 14.61 -4.29
CA ASN A 80 6.73 14.12 -4.46
C ASN A 80 7.69 14.59 -3.35
N MET A 81 7.50 15.83 -2.85
CA MET A 81 8.27 16.33 -1.70
C MET A 81 7.96 15.54 -0.43
N VAL A 82 6.70 15.12 -0.25
CA VAL A 82 6.30 14.29 0.89
C VAL A 82 6.96 12.92 0.80
N SER A 83 6.94 12.26 -0.37
CA SER A 83 7.60 10.96 -0.58
C SER A 83 9.11 11.02 -0.29
N ILE A 84 9.81 12.07 -0.77
CA ILE A 84 11.24 12.27 -0.52
C ILE A 84 11.51 12.53 0.97
N PHE A 85 10.68 13.35 1.62
CA PHE A 85 10.80 13.61 3.05
C PHE A 85 10.60 12.34 3.88
N THR A 86 9.59 11.54 3.54
CA THR A 86 9.31 10.25 4.16
C THR A 86 10.49 9.29 4.01
N LEU A 87 11.10 9.22 2.82
CA LEU A 87 12.33 8.45 2.62
C LEU A 87 13.46 8.96 3.52
N GLY A 88 13.64 10.27 3.66
CA GLY A 88 14.62 10.87 4.57
C GLY A 88 14.43 10.42 6.02
N VAL A 89 13.19 10.41 6.52
CA VAL A 89 12.85 9.89 7.85
C VAL A 89 13.17 8.39 7.94
N GLY A 90 12.90 7.64 6.88
CA GLY A 90 13.23 6.21 6.79
C GLY A 90 14.72 5.92 6.82
N VAL A 91 15.52 6.72 6.11
CA VAL A 91 17.01 6.62 6.15
C VAL A 91 17.54 6.97 7.54
N ALA A 92 17.00 7.99 8.20
CA ALA A 92 17.34 8.31 9.57
C ALA A 92 17.00 7.15 10.51
N SER A 93 15.83 6.53 10.37
CA SER A 93 15.45 5.31 11.09
C SER A 93 16.49 4.20 10.91
N ALA A 94 16.88 3.92 9.66
CA ALA A 94 17.89 2.91 9.35
C ALA A 94 19.25 3.22 9.99
N ALA A 95 19.67 4.47 10.02
CA ALA A 95 20.90 4.90 10.67
C ALA A 95 20.86 4.67 12.19
N PHE A 96 19.73 4.94 12.85
CA PHE A 96 19.55 4.65 14.27
C PHE A 96 19.55 3.14 14.54
N PHE A 97 18.95 2.30 13.69
CA PHE A 97 19.10 0.86 13.81
C PHE A 97 20.55 0.41 13.64
N ALA A 98 21.27 0.95 12.65
CA ALA A 98 22.67 0.62 12.40
C ALA A 98 23.63 1.04 13.52
N TYR A 99 23.30 2.11 14.24
CA TYR A 99 24.05 2.54 15.41
C TYR A 99 24.03 1.46 16.49
N GLY A 100 22.88 0.80 16.71
CA GLY A 100 22.70 -0.24 17.69
C GLY A 100 22.50 0.30 19.11
N GLY A 101 22.31 -0.61 20.07
CA GLY A 101 21.97 -0.26 21.46
C GLY A 101 20.48 0.05 21.64
N TYR A 102 20.00 -0.05 22.87
CA TYR A 102 18.56 0.00 23.19
C TYR A 102 17.89 1.31 22.76
N TRP A 103 18.40 2.45 23.22
CA TRP A 103 17.78 3.75 22.94
C TRP A 103 17.80 4.15 21.46
N SER A 104 18.91 3.84 20.80
CA SER A 104 19.03 4.09 19.36
C SER A 104 18.06 3.21 18.57
N THR A 105 17.99 1.93 18.88
CA THR A 105 17.05 0.99 18.25
C THR A 105 15.60 1.38 18.50
N LEU A 106 15.27 1.83 19.70
CA LEU A 106 13.91 2.32 20.03
C LEU A 106 13.56 3.58 19.23
N LEU A 107 14.48 4.54 19.13
CA LEU A 107 14.28 5.74 18.31
C LEU A 107 14.18 5.39 16.82
N GLY A 108 15.01 4.46 16.34
CA GLY A 108 14.92 3.93 14.98
C GLY A 108 13.56 3.31 14.69
N ALA A 109 13.02 2.48 15.59
CA ALA A 109 11.70 1.87 15.45
C ALA A 109 10.57 2.91 15.48
N PHE A 110 10.67 3.93 16.32
CA PHE A 110 9.72 5.04 16.35
C PHE A 110 9.73 5.84 15.04
N LEU A 111 10.91 6.18 14.51
CA LEU A 111 11.04 6.86 13.22
C LEU A 111 10.53 6.01 12.06
N CYS A 112 10.75 4.66 12.12
CA CYS A 112 10.18 3.72 11.16
C CYS A 112 8.65 3.80 11.12
N LEU A 113 8.02 3.85 12.30
CA LEU A 113 6.56 4.01 12.40
C LEU A 113 6.12 5.38 11.88
N CYS A 114 6.81 6.46 12.22
CA CYS A 114 6.54 7.80 11.68
C CYS A 114 6.62 7.82 10.14
N ALA A 115 7.67 7.22 9.55
CA ALA A 115 7.80 7.10 8.10
C ALA A 115 6.63 6.32 7.50
N SER A 116 6.22 5.21 8.11
CA SER A 116 5.06 4.42 7.63
C SER A 116 3.73 5.17 7.70
N ILE A 117 3.57 6.08 8.66
CA ILE A 117 2.37 6.94 8.77
C ILE A 117 2.42 8.03 7.69
N LEU A 118 3.56 8.67 7.51
CA LEU A 118 3.77 9.74 6.53
C LEU A 118 3.70 9.24 5.09
N ASP A 119 4.08 7.99 4.85
CA ASP A 119 3.98 7.32 3.55
C ASP A 119 2.57 7.39 2.94
N GLY A 120 1.53 7.33 3.76
CA GLY A 120 0.16 7.51 3.29
C GLY A 120 -0.21 8.95 2.92
N SER A 121 0.55 9.93 3.40
CA SER A 121 0.22 11.36 3.21
C SER A 121 0.53 11.87 1.81
N ASP A 122 1.49 11.30 1.08
CA ASP A 122 1.80 11.72 -0.30
C ASP A 122 0.63 11.43 -1.25
N GLY A 123 0.08 10.23 -1.20
CA GLY A 123 -1.11 9.88 -1.97
C GLY A 123 -2.38 10.62 -1.51
N GLU A 124 -2.50 10.99 -0.24
CA GLU A 124 -3.59 11.84 0.25
C GLU A 124 -3.46 13.26 -0.30
N VAL A 125 -2.27 13.86 -0.23
CA VAL A 125 -1.98 15.18 -0.79
C VAL A 125 -2.18 15.20 -2.30
N ALA A 126 -1.74 14.13 -3.02
CA ALA A 126 -1.94 13.99 -4.46
C ALA A 126 -3.42 14.04 -4.83
N ARG A 127 -4.27 13.29 -4.11
CA ARG A 127 -5.72 13.29 -4.33
C ARG A 127 -6.39 14.60 -3.97
N LEU A 128 -6.05 15.18 -2.81
CA LEU A 128 -6.63 16.45 -2.35
C LEU A 128 -6.25 17.64 -3.23
N LYS A 129 -5.06 17.63 -3.82
CA LYS A 129 -4.59 18.68 -4.75
C LYS A 129 -4.88 18.36 -6.22
N LEU A 130 -5.48 17.20 -6.53
CA LEU A 130 -5.66 16.71 -7.91
C LEU A 130 -4.34 16.68 -8.71
N GLN A 131 -3.24 16.28 -8.04
CA GLN A 131 -1.89 16.21 -8.59
C GLN A 131 -1.39 14.76 -8.74
N GLU A 132 -2.31 13.82 -8.94
CA GLU A 132 -1.94 12.44 -9.25
C GLU A 132 -1.22 12.37 -10.59
N SER A 133 -0.09 11.66 -10.65
CA SER A 133 0.71 11.48 -11.86
C SER A 133 1.38 10.11 -11.89
N ASP A 134 1.65 9.59 -13.09
CA ASP A 134 2.38 8.33 -13.26
C ASP A 134 3.80 8.42 -12.70
N PHE A 135 4.44 9.58 -12.86
CA PHE A 135 5.77 9.84 -12.26
C PHE A 135 5.71 9.79 -10.73
N GLY A 136 4.66 10.37 -10.11
CA GLY A 136 4.46 10.33 -8.66
C GLY A 136 4.33 8.90 -8.14
N CYS A 137 3.51 8.07 -8.80
CA CYS A 137 3.35 6.65 -8.45
C CYS A 137 4.66 5.86 -8.59
N TRP A 138 5.46 6.16 -9.61
CA TRP A 138 6.76 5.55 -9.80
C TRP A 138 7.75 5.96 -8.71
N LEU A 139 7.81 7.27 -8.39
CA LEU A 139 8.67 7.82 -7.34
C LEU A 139 8.32 7.25 -5.96
N GLU A 140 7.01 7.21 -5.58
CA GLU A 140 6.51 6.55 -4.37
C GLU A 140 7.02 5.12 -4.28
N THR A 141 6.88 4.34 -5.37
CA THR A 141 7.32 2.95 -5.41
C THR A 141 8.82 2.81 -5.17
N ILE A 142 9.65 3.69 -5.76
CA ILE A 142 11.11 3.66 -5.55
C ILE A 142 11.46 4.06 -4.14
N CYS A 143 10.86 5.11 -3.60
CA CYS A 143 11.07 5.55 -2.22
C CYS A 143 10.73 4.44 -1.23
N ASP A 144 9.64 3.71 -1.44
CA ASP A 144 9.24 2.56 -0.67
C ASP A 144 10.31 1.45 -0.65
N TYR A 145 10.78 1.06 -1.82
CA TYR A 145 11.79 0.00 -1.92
C TYR A 145 13.13 0.43 -1.32
N ALA A 146 13.53 1.68 -1.54
CA ALA A 146 14.73 2.25 -0.95
C ALA A 146 14.63 2.30 0.57
N PHE A 147 13.47 2.73 1.12
CA PHE A 147 13.21 2.75 2.55
C PHE A 147 13.42 1.37 3.19
N TYR A 148 12.74 0.33 2.64
CA TYR A 148 12.90 -1.02 3.18
C TYR A 148 14.32 -1.56 3.05
N LEU A 149 14.99 -1.30 1.92
CA LEU A 149 16.37 -1.71 1.72
C LEU A 149 17.28 -1.10 2.79
N PHE A 150 17.21 0.22 3.00
CA PHE A 150 18.01 0.90 4.03
C PHE A 150 17.68 0.38 5.43
N LEU A 151 16.40 0.17 5.73
CA LEU A 151 15.95 -0.37 7.02
C LEU A 151 16.56 -1.74 7.30
N LEU A 152 16.48 -2.68 6.35
CA LEU A 152 17.02 -4.04 6.50
C LEU A 152 18.53 -4.04 6.63
N VAL A 153 19.24 -3.19 5.88
CA VAL A 153 20.69 -2.97 6.01
C VAL A 153 21.01 -2.40 7.39
N GLY A 154 20.29 -1.38 7.84
CA GLY A 154 20.47 -0.78 9.15
C GLY A 154 20.29 -1.78 10.29
N MET A 155 19.22 -2.59 10.23
CA MET A 155 18.97 -3.66 11.19
C MET A 155 20.12 -4.70 11.20
N THR A 156 20.62 -5.09 10.04
CA THR A 156 21.73 -6.04 9.91
C THR A 156 23.01 -5.51 10.56
N ILE A 157 23.39 -4.28 10.25
CA ILE A 157 24.57 -3.63 10.81
C ILE A 157 24.43 -3.48 12.33
N GLY A 158 23.26 -3.05 12.81
CA GLY A 158 22.99 -2.89 14.23
C GLY A 158 23.10 -4.19 15.01
N GLN A 159 22.54 -5.29 14.49
CA GLN A 159 22.65 -6.61 15.12
C GLN A 159 24.09 -7.13 15.11
N TRP A 160 24.82 -6.94 14.04
CA TRP A 160 26.25 -7.29 13.97
C TRP A 160 27.05 -6.50 15.00
N ARG A 161 26.89 -5.18 15.09
CA ARG A 161 27.63 -4.31 16.03
C ARG A 161 27.33 -4.62 17.49
N THR A 162 26.08 -4.92 17.82
CA THR A 162 25.69 -5.19 19.21
C THR A 162 26.05 -6.60 19.67
N SER A 163 26.03 -7.58 18.77
CA SER A 163 26.35 -8.98 19.09
C SER A 163 27.85 -9.31 18.98
N GLY A 164 28.60 -8.55 18.17
CA GLY A 164 29.99 -8.83 17.83
C GLY A 164 30.20 -10.10 16.97
N THR A 165 29.12 -10.75 16.51
CA THR A 165 29.16 -12.02 15.82
C THR A 165 28.89 -11.88 14.33
N SER A 166 29.81 -12.33 13.48
CA SER A 166 29.68 -12.28 12.01
C SER A 166 28.50 -13.08 11.46
N THR A 167 27.92 -13.98 12.24
CA THR A 167 26.72 -14.75 11.88
C THR A 167 25.55 -13.84 11.50
N TYR A 168 25.42 -12.66 12.14
CA TYR A 168 24.38 -11.69 11.79
C TYR A 168 24.57 -11.06 10.40
N LEU A 169 25.79 -11.00 9.88
CA LEU A 169 26.02 -10.58 8.49
C LEU A 169 25.52 -11.63 7.49
N VAL A 170 25.69 -12.93 7.82
CA VAL A 170 25.14 -14.02 6.99
C VAL A 170 23.61 -13.98 7.01
N TYR A 171 23.00 -13.82 8.19
CA TYR A 171 21.55 -13.66 8.31
C TYR A 171 21.05 -12.41 7.60
N GLY A 172 21.81 -11.31 7.64
CA GLY A 172 21.53 -10.10 6.88
C GLY A 172 21.56 -10.32 5.37
N GLY A 173 22.55 -11.07 4.88
CA GLY A 173 22.60 -11.48 3.47
C GLY A 173 21.37 -12.31 3.06
N LEU A 174 20.96 -13.28 3.89
CA LEU A 174 19.72 -14.04 3.67
C LEU A 174 18.47 -13.15 3.72
N LEU A 175 18.42 -12.18 4.64
CA LEU A 175 17.32 -11.23 4.76
C LEU A 175 17.18 -10.39 3.49
N LEU A 176 18.27 -9.80 3.02
CA LEU A 176 18.29 -8.98 1.81
C LEU A 176 17.98 -9.80 0.55
N PHE A 177 18.51 -11.01 0.45
CA PHE A 177 18.18 -11.94 -0.64
C PHE A 177 16.70 -12.28 -0.63
N GLY A 178 16.15 -12.70 0.52
CA GLY A 178 14.74 -13.05 0.66
C GLY A 178 13.81 -11.88 0.37
N ALA A 179 14.15 -10.66 0.81
CA ALA A 179 13.40 -9.45 0.52
C ALA A 179 13.42 -9.13 -0.98
N LEU A 180 14.58 -9.13 -1.62
CA LEU A 180 14.71 -8.89 -3.05
C LEU A 180 13.96 -9.95 -3.89
N ALA A 181 14.13 -11.22 -3.55
CA ALA A 181 13.41 -12.32 -4.21
C ALA A 181 11.89 -12.17 -4.05
N SER A 182 11.42 -11.76 -2.86
CA SER A 182 9.99 -11.49 -2.61
C SER A 182 9.47 -10.32 -3.45
N PHE A 183 10.22 -9.22 -3.57
CA PHE A 183 9.84 -8.09 -4.43
C PHE A 183 9.76 -8.49 -5.90
N LEU A 184 10.72 -9.25 -6.38
CA LEU A 184 10.74 -9.72 -7.77
C LEU A 184 9.58 -10.69 -8.04
N ALA A 185 9.35 -11.65 -7.14
CA ALA A 185 8.28 -12.64 -7.26
C ALA A 185 6.89 -11.97 -7.24
N LEU A 186 6.62 -11.09 -6.27
CA LEU A 186 5.35 -10.35 -6.19
C LEU A 186 5.18 -9.36 -7.34
N GLY A 187 6.24 -8.70 -7.77
CA GLY A 187 6.22 -7.80 -8.93
C GLY A 187 5.90 -8.56 -10.22
N TRP A 188 6.47 -9.73 -10.41
CA TRP A 188 6.17 -10.60 -11.54
C TRP A 188 4.72 -11.12 -11.50
N GLU A 189 4.26 -11.55 -10.34
CA GLU A 189 2.88 -12.00 -10.13
C GLU A 189 1.88 -10.88 -10.42
N ARG A 190 2.12 -9.66 -9.95
CA ARG A 190 1.29 -8.47 -10.26
C ARG A 190 1.19 -8.22 -11.76
N ARG A 191 2.32 -8.23 -12.47
CA ARG A 191 2.32 -8.00 -13.92
C ARG A 191 1.55 -9.07 -14.66
N ARG A 192 1.67 -10.33 -14.22
CA ARG A 192 1.05 -11.48 -14.87
C ARG A 192 -0.45 -11.60 -14.62
N LEU A 193 -0.90 -11.38 -13.38
CA LEU A 193 -2.27 -11.67 -12.96
C LEU A 193 -3.16 -10.43 -12.81
N ALA A 194 -2.59 -9.26 -12.53
CA ALA A 194 -3.33 -8.07 -12.15
C ALA A 194 -2.98 -6.82 -12.97
N SER A 195 -2.38 -6.96 -14.14
CA SER A 195 -1.97 -5.83 -14.99
C SER A 195 -1.20 -4.74 -14.22
N GLY A 196 -0.43 -5.16 -13.19
CA GLY A 196 0.36 -4.27 -12.34
C GLY A 196 -0.37 -3.65 -11.14
N ARG A 197 -1.70 -3.79 -11.03
CA ARG A 197 -2.49 -3.16 -9.96
C ARG A 197 -2.55 -4.04 -8.69
N PRO A 198 -2.04 -3.57 -7.52
CA PRO A 198 -2.00 -4.36 -6.29
C PRO A 198 -3.39 -4.73 -5.76
N GLU A 199 -4.39 -3.86 -5.95
CA GLU A 199 -5.76 -4.09 -5.50
C GLU A 199 -6.45 -5.25 -6.25
N GLN A 200 -6.14 -5.42 -7.54
CA GLN A 200 -6.66 -6.53 -8.34
C GLN A 200 -6.04 -7.85 -7.91
N LEU A 201 -4.72 -7.87 -7.63
CA LEU A 201 -4.05 -9.07 -7.14
C LEU A 201 -4.65 -9.55 -5.82
N LEU A 202 -4.91 -8.62 -4.90
CA LEU A 202 -5.53 -8.94 -3.61
C LEU A 202 -6.92 -9.55 -3.77
N LYS A 203 -7.75 -8.99 -4.67
CA LYS A 203 -9.08 -9.55 -4.99
C LYS A 203 -8.97 -10.95 -5.59
N ILE A 204 -8.02 -11.18 -6.51
CA ILE A 204 -7.78 -12.51 -7.10
C ILE A 204 -7.41 -13.52 -6.00
N TRP A 205 -6.53 -13.15 -5.08
CA TRP A 205 -6.14 -14.01 -3.97
C TRP A 205 -7.32 -14.35 -3.06
N GLN A 206 -8.17 -13.36 -2.71
CA GLN A 206 -9.35 -13.55 -1.89
C GLN A 206 -10.36 -14.49 -2.55
N THR A 207 -10.69 -14.27 -3.82
CA THR A 207 -11.62 -15.11 -4.58
C THR A 207 -11.13 -16.55 -4.71
N HIS A 208 -9.83 -16.77 -4.93
CA HIS A 208 -9.26 -18.12 -5.02
C HIS A 208 -9.20 -18.83 -3.67
N ALA A 209 -8.96 -18.09 -2.57
CA ALA A 209 -8.99 -18.65 -1.22
C ALA A 209 -10.42 -19.09 -0.83
N GLU A 210 -11.44 -18.36 -1.25
CA GLU A 210 -12.86 -18.71 -1.04
C GLU A 210 -13.29 -19.92 -1.86
N SER A 211 -12.77 -20.06 -3.07
CA SER A 211 -13.13 -21.17 -3.95
C SER A 211 -12.44 -22.51 -3.63
N ARG A 212 -11.43 -22.53 -2.74
CA ARG A 212 -10.69 -23.72 -2.32
C ARG A 212 -10.47 -23.78 -0.80
N PRO A 213 -11.51 -23.94 0.01
CA PRO A 213 -11.40 -23.93 1.47
C PRO A 213 -10.59 -25.11 2.05
N SER A 214 -10.39 -26.19 1.27
CA SER A 214 -9.67 -27.40 1.69
C SER A 214 -8.14 -27.27 1.61
N ASN A 215 -7.58 -26.17 1.07
CA ASN A 215 -6.14 -26.01 1.02
C ASN A 215 -5.63 -25.26 2.26
N PRO A 216 -4.99 -25.96 3.24
CA PRO A 216 -4.55 -25.36 4.50
C PRO A 216 -3.55 -24.23 4.29
N PHE A 217 -2.80 -24.27 3.19
CA PHE A 217 -1.80 -23.26 2.84
C PHE A 217 -2.43 -21.93 2.42
N LEU A 218 -3.52 -21.97 1.63
CA LEU A 218 -4.27 -20.76 1.25
C LEU A 218 -5.04 -20.19 2.45
N TYR A 219 -5.59 -21.05 3.30
CA TYR A 219 -6.25 -20.64 4.54
C TYR A 219 -5.29 -19.94 5.50
N PHE A 220 -4.10 -20.49 5.68
CA PHE A 220 -3.06 -19.90 6.54
C PHE A 220 -2.52 -18.58 5.94
N GLY A 221 -2.30 -18.52 4.63
CA GLY A 221 -1.91 -17.31 3.91
C GLY A 221 -2.91 -16.16 4.10
N ARG A 222 -4.22 -16.45 4.03
CA ARG A 222 -5.28 -15.46 4.31
C ARG A 222 -5.25 -14.96 5.75
N ARG A 223 -5.01 -15.84 6.71
CA ARG A 223 -4.96 -15.47 8.13
C ARG A 223 -3.71 -14.67 8.48
N LEU A 224 -2.63 -14.83 7.72
CA LEU A 224 -1.37 -14.08 7.85
C LEU A 224 -1.32 -12.84 6.94
N GLU A 225 -2.36 -12.56 6.14
CA GLU A 225 -2.41 -11.41 5.23
C GLU A 225 -2.07 -10.10 5.95
N PHE A 226 -2.53 -9.92 7.20
CA PHE A 226 -2.25 -8.73 7.98
C PHE A 226 -0.77 -8.56 8.31
N ILE A 227 -0.01 -9.67 8.47
CA ILE A 227 1.45 -9.68 8.76
C ILE A 227 2.23 -9.28 7.51
N VAL A 228 1.77 -9.72 6.33
CA VAL A 228 2.42 -9.42 5.04
C VAL A 228 2.16 -7.97 4.59
N ARG A 229 1.14 -7.31 5.18
CA ARG A 229 0.86 -5.90 4.87
C ARG A 229 1.97 -5.00 5.42
N ARG A 230 2.51 -4.14 4.56
CA ARG A 230 3.61 -3.20 4.88
C ARG A 230 3.40 -2.42 6.18
N CYS A 231 2.17 -1.99 6.45
CA CYS A 231 1.85 -1.19 7.64
C CYS A 231 2.00 -1.96 8.97
N PHE A 232 2.02 -3.30 9.00
CA PHE A 232 2.20 -4.09 10.23
C PHE A 232 3.65 -4.05 10.74
N PHE A 233 4.60 -4.13 9.82
CA PHE A 233 6.02 -4.29 10.15
C PHE A 233 6.58 -3.18 11.07
N PRO A 234 6.34 -1.87 10.84
CA PRO A 234 6.81 -0.82 11.73
C PRO A 234 6.23 -0.91 13.15
N TYR A 235 4.97 -1.30 13.30
CA TYR A 235 4.36 -1.54 14.62
C TYR A 235 5.03 -2.70 15.34
N ALA A 236 5.26 -3.81 14.65
CA ALA A 236 5.96 -4.95 15.21
C ALA A 236 7.37 -4.57 15.66
N LEU A 237 8.14 -3.86 14.80
CA LEU A 237 9.48 -3.39 15.16
C LEU A 237 9.48 -2.52 16.42
N LEU A 238 8.51 -1.61 16.55
CA LEU A 238 8.39 -0.77 17.74
C LEU A 238 8.12 -1.60 19.00
N VAL A 239 7.20 -2.57 18.93
CA VAL A 239 6.92 -3.47 20.05
C VAL A 239 8.15 -4.28 20.44
N PHE A 240 8.85 -4.90 19.48
CA PHE A 240 10.08 -5.64 19.76
C PHE A 240 11.21 -4.75 20.32
N ALA A 241 11.32 -3.50 19.83
CA ALA A 241 12.31 -2.56 20.35
C ALA A 241 12.01 -2.15 21.81
N LEU A 242 10.73 -1.90 22.16
CA LEU A 242 10.31 -1.59 23.52
C LEU A 242 10.71 -2.68 24.52
N PHE A 243 10.59 -3.95 24.13
CA PHE A 243 10.95 -5.08 24.99
C PHE A 243 12.42 -5.53 24.83
N ASN A 244 13.25 -4.78 24.11
CA ASN A 244 14.64 -5.12 23.81
C ASN A 244 14.81 -6.50 23.11
N LEU A 245 13.84 -6.87 22.29
CA LEU A 245 13.78 -8.16 21.56
C LEU A 245 14.11 -7.99 20.06
N MET A 246 14.96 -7.03 19.72
CA MET A 246 15.28 -6.74 18.32
C MET A 246 15.98 -7.89 17.59
N ASN A 247 16.75 -8.72 18.32
CA ASN A 247 17.34 -9.95 17.79
C ASN A 247 16.26 -10.93 17.32
N VAL A 248 15.17 -11.08 18.09
CA VAL A 248 14.03 -11.94 17.73
C VAL A 248 13.31 -11.36 16.49
N ALA A 249 13.04 -10.04 16.47
CA ALA A 249 12.44 -9.38 15.32
C ALA A 249 13.29 -9.57 14.05
N PHE A 250 14.61 -9.47 14.17
CA PHE A 250 15.52 -9.68 13.06
C PHE A 250 15.44 -11.10 12.50
N VAL A 251 15.51 -12.13 13.37
CA VAL A 251 15.41 -13.53 12.95
C VAL A 251 14.05 -13.83 12.31
N LEU A 252 12.97 -13.33 12.91
CA LEU A 252 11.62 -13.47 12.33
C LEU A 252 11.52 -12.79 10.96
N SER A 253 12.20 -11.65 10.77
CA SER A 253 12.25 -10.96 9.47
C SER A 253 13.02 -11.78 8.43
N VAL A 254 14.13 -12.43 8.81
CA VAL A 254 14.87 -13.37 7.93
C VAL A 254 13.98 -14.51 7.48
N ILE A 255 13.30 -15.15 8.43
CA ILE A 255 12.38 -16.27 8.13
C ILE A 255 11.24 -15.79 7.23
N GLY A 256 10.58 -14.69 7.59
CA GLY A 256 9.46 -14.13 6.84
C GLY A 256 9.84 -13.78 5.40
N ALA A 257 10.95 -13.07 5.21
CA ALA A 257 11.42 -12.67 3.88
C ALA A 257 11.69 -13.88 2.97
N ASN A 258 12.24 -14.98 3.54
CA ASN A 258 12.54 -16.18 2.76
C ASN A 258 11.35 -17.13 2.59
N LEU A 259 10.25 -16.95 3.32
CA LEU A 259 9.01 -17.69 3.11
C LEU A 259 8.11 -17.06 2.03
N VAL A 260 8.13 -15.73 1.88
CA VAL A 260 7.19 -15.01 0.99
C VAL A 260 7.41 -15.33 -0.48
N TRP A 261 8.66 -15.30 -0.98
CA TRP A 261 8.91 -15.50 -2.41
C TRP A 261 8.58 -16.91 -2.92
N PRO A 262 8.84 -18.02 -2.20
CA PRO A 262 8.42 -19.35 -2.66
C PRO A 262 6.90 -19.48 -2.68
N ILE A 263 6.22 -18.87 -1.69
CA ILE A 263 4.76 -18.83 -1.62
C ILE A 263 4.19 -18.08 -2.83
N ALA A 264 4.73 -16.89 -3.15
CA ALA A 264 4.31 -16.10 -4.30
C ALA A 264 4.52 -16.84 -5.62
N LEU A 265 5.66 -17.53 -5.79
CA LEU A 265 5.92 -18.33 -6.98
C LEU A 265 4.99 -19.56 -7.10
N TYR A 266 4.69 -20.20 -5.97
CA TYR A 266 3.75 -21.32 -5.94
C TYR A 266 2.32 -20.87 -6.29
N SER A 267 1.86 -19.79 -5.68
CA SER A 267 0.51 -19.24 -5.91
C SER A 267 0.33 -18.81 -7.37
N SER A 268 1.34 -18.13 -7.93
CA SER A 268 1.29 -17.69 -9.33
C SER A 268 1.16 -18.85 -10.32
N ARG A 269 1.80 -20.01 -10.03
CA ARG A 269 1.67 -21.23 -10.83
C ARG A 269 0.31 -21.90 -10.63
N ALA A 270 -0.19 -21.93 -9.40
CA ALA A 270 -1.48 -22.52 -9.07
C ALA A 270 -2.65 -21.75 -9.71
N PHE A 271 -2.55 -20.40 -9.75
CA PHE A 271 -3.58 -19.53 -10.35
C PHE A 271 -3.50 -19.48 -11.88
N ALA A 272 -2.33 -19.75 -12.46
CA ALA A 272 -2.15 -19.78 -13.92
C ALA A 272 -2.67 -21.05 -14.59
N ARG A 273 -3.03 -22.11 -13.84
CA ARG A 273 -3.64 -23.31 -14.41
C ARG A 273 -5.09 -22.99 -14.77
N PRO A 274 -5.51 -23.07 -16.06
CA PRO A 274 -6.89 -22.85 -16.44
C PRO A 274 -7.77 -23.86 -15.72
N ARG A 275 -8.82 -23.38 -15.09
CA ARG A 275 -9.84 -24.24 -14.49
C ARG A 275 -10.56 -24.95 -15.63
N SER A 276 -10.80 -26.24 -15.51
CA SER A 276 -11.62 -26.98 -16.49
C SER A 276 -12.97 -26.27 -16.73
N GLN A 277 -13.57 -25.69 -15.69
CA GLN A 277 -14.78 -24.86 -15.80
C GLN A 277 -14.62 -23.56 -16.59
N ASP A 278 -13.46 -22.89 -16.56
CA ASP A 278 -13.24 -21.68 -17.39
C ASP A 278 -13.05 -22.04 -18.86
N VAL A 279 -12.53 -23.23 -19.15
CA VAL A 279 -12.45 -23.78 -20.51
C VAL A 279 -13.84 -24.18 -21.00
N GLU A 280 -14.63 -24.86 -20.17
CA GLU A 280 -16.03 -25.22 -20.47
C GLU A 280 -16.92 -23.98 -20.64
N ASN A 281 -16.82 -22.98 -19.77
CA ASN A 281 -17.56 -21.71 -19.90
C ASN A 281 -17.17 -20.92 -21.15
N ARG A 282 -15.89 -20.94 -21.54
CA ARG A 282 -15.44 -20.33 -22.80
C ARG A 282 -15.87 -21.13 -24.03
N ALA A 283 -15.93 -22.44 -23.94
CA ALA A 283 -16.47 -23.29 -24.97
C ALA A 283 -17.99 -23.08 -25.14
N ALA A 284 -18.75 -23.06 -24.05
CA ALA A 284 -20.18 -22.78 -24.04
C ALA A 284 -20.51 -21.36 -24.55
N ALA A 285 -19.72 -20.35 -24.19
CA ALA A 285 -19.88 -18.98 -24.69
C ALA A 285 -19.55 -18.86 -26.19
N ARG A 286 -18.60 -19.66 -26.72
CA ARG A 286 -18.31 -19.73 -28.14
C ARG A 286 -19.40 -20.45 -28.94
N GLU A 287 -19.93 -21.52 -28.37
CA GLU A 287 -21.04 -22.27 -28.94
C GLU A 287 -22.33 -21.43 -29.00
N TYR A 288 -22.61 -20.68 -27.96
CA TYR A 288 -23.72 -19.72 -27.91
C TYR A 288 -23.55 -18.57 -28.91
N ALA A 289 -22.35 -18.05 -29.08
CA ALA A 289 -22.06 -17.02 -30.09
C ALA A 289 -22.11 -17.54 -31.51
N ALA A 290 -21.73 -18.81 -31.75
CA ALA A 290 -21.80 -19.46 -33.08
C ALA A 290 -23.26 -19.87 -33.47
N GLY A 291 -24.13 -20.06 -32.48
CA GLY A 291 -25.56 -20.35 -32.70
C GLY A 291 -26.43 -19.11 -32.98
N LEU A 292 -25.86 -17.91 -32.84
CA LEU A 292 -26.50 -16.61 -33.11
C LEU A 292 -26.16 -16.01 -34.47
N LEU A 293 -25.28 -16.65 -35.23
CA LEU A 293 -24.91 -16.34 -36.63
C LEU A 293 -25.57 -17.36 -37.59
#